data_fb82122c75a4eb31b1febf48195b63ae
#
_entry.id   fb82122c75a4eb31b1febf48195b63ae
#
_cell.length_a   1.000
_cell.length_b   1.000
_cell.length_c   1.000
_cell.angle_alpha   90.00
_cell.angle_beta   90.00
_cell.angle_gamma   90.00
#
_symmetry.space_group_name_H-M   'P 1'
#
loop_
_entity.id
_entity.type
_entity.pdbx_description
1 polymer ?
#
loop_
_entity_poly.entity_id
_entity_poly.type
_entity_poly.pdbx_seq_one_letter_code
_entity_poly.pdbx_strand_id
1 'polypeptide(L)'
;GFAIVSGDRHSFWAGYAAKALPPGAFEPVGVSFVGGSITSPGMAEANEHNMKPDDPLRPLYVANPGGGPPQPTVNLLLHHGVRSALEFASSGDLQKAHAVRNPDLAPHLSFVDMGGHGYATVRVDANTMVTDFVCIPRPIERSPGEDGGPLRYRVRHEVPLWRAGERPQ
;
A
#
# COMPACT_ATOMS: atom_id res chain seq x y z
N GLY A 1 5.01 23.11 -4.51
CA GLY A 1 4.56 21.81 -4.02
C GLY A 1 5.52 21.23 -3.00
N PHE A 2 5.03 20.32 -2.22
CA PHE A 2 5.81 19.60 -1.20
C PHE A 2 5.60 18.09 -1.39
N ALA A 3 6.70 17.34 -1.53
CA ALA A 3 6.66 15.90 -1.70
C ALA A 3 7.66 15.21 -0.79
N ILE A 4 7.27 14.07 -0.22
CA ILE A 4 8.12 13.18 0.57
C ILE A 4 8.32 11.91 -0.23
N VAL A 5 9.57 11.49 -0.38
CA VAL A 5 9.93 10.18 -0.93
C VAL A 5 10.78 9.47 0.11
N SER A 6 10.37 8.26 0.48
CA SER A 6 11.03 7.49 1.53
C SER A 6 10.99 5.99 1.27
N GLY A 7 11.59 5.22 2.17
CA GLY A 7 11.63 3.75 2.17
C GLY A 7 11.49 3.21 3.59
N ASP A 8 12.27 2.18 3.92
CA ASP A 8 12.40 1.54 5.24
C ASP A 8 11.18 0.72 5.73
N ARG A 9 9.97 1.05 5.29
CA ARG A 9 8.74 0.36 5.73
C ARG A 9 8.53 -1.01 5.11
N HIS A 10 9.38 -1.41 4.16
CA HIS A 10 9.26 -2.69 3.44
C HIS A 10 7.84 -2.93 2.88
N SER A 11 7.24 -1.88 2.34
CA SER A 11 5.89 -1.86 1.81
C SER A 11 5.70 -0.63 0.92
N PHE A 12 4.73 -0.67 0.01
CA PHE A 12 4.43 0.48 -0.84
C PHE A 12 3.29 1.32 -0.27
N TRP A 13 3.47 2.63 -0.25
CA TRP A 13 2.45 3.58 0.16
C TRP A 13 2.46 4.80 -0.73
N ALA A 14 1.26 5.27 -1.10
CA ALA A 14 1.08 6.56 -1.73
C ALA A 14 -0.10 7.30 -1.11
N GLY A 15 0.01 8.62 -1.01
CA GLY A 15 -1.07 9.44 -0.48
C GLY A 15 -0.63 10.86 -0.19
N TYR A 16 -1.40 11.52 0.65
CA TYR A 16 -1.15 12.91 1.02
C TYR A 16 -0.34 13.02 2.31
N ALA A 17 0.63 13.92 2.30
CA ALA A 17 1.15 14.49 3.53
C ALA A 17 0.14 15.54 4.01
N ALA A 18 -0.35 15.39 5.25
CA ALA A 18 -1.41 16.23 5.78
C ALA A 18 -0.97 16.93 7.07
N LYS A 19 -1.43 18.19 7.24
CA LYS A 19 -1.24 18.95 8.48
C LYS A 19 -2.19 18.45 9.58
N ALA A 20 -3.39 18.03 9.20
CA ALA A 20 -4.39 17.46 10.10
C ALA A 20 -5.11 16.29 9.43
N LEU A 21 -5.46 15.29 10.25
CA LEU A 21 -6.21 14.07 9.88
C LEU A 21 -7.49 13.97 10.73
N PRO A 22 -8.49 13.19 10.32
CA PRO A 22 -9.66 12.92 11.14
C PRO A 22 -9.28 12.44 12.57
N PRO A 23 -10.04 12.81 13.62
CA PRO A 23 -11.34 13.51 13.60
C PRO A 23 -11.28 15.02 13.34
N GLY A 24 -10.10 15.60 13.16
CA GLY A 24 -9.95 16.98 12.70
C GLY A 24 -10.27 17.13 11.19
N ALA A 25 -10.24 18.36 10.70
CA ALA A 25 -10.39 18.59 9.27
C ALA A 25 -9.20 18.00 8.51
N PHE A 26 -9.45 17.20 7.46
CA PHE A 26 -8.40 16.71 6.58
C PHE A 26 -7.80 17.88 5.80
N GLU A 27 -6.52 18.17 6.05
CA GLU A 27 -5.80 19.31 5.45
C GLU A 27 -4.52 18.81 4.75
N PRO A 28 -4.61 18.39 3.48
CA PRO A 28 -3.44 17.98 2.70
C PRO A 28 -2.54 19.17 2.37
N VAL A 29 -1.24 18.98 2.49
CA VAL A 29 -0.20 19.99 2.22
C VAL A 29 0.83 19.53 1.21
N GLY A 30 0.84 18.24 0.88
CA GLY A 30 1.78 17.65 -0.06
C GLY A 30 1.40 16.21 -0.39
N VAL A 31 2.30 15.53 -1.07
CA VAL A 31 2.19 14.10 -1.39
C VAL A 31 3.32 13.31 -0.73
N SER A 32 3.07 12.03 -0.47
CA SER A 32 4.04 11.13 0.13
C SER A 32 4.05 9.79 -0.59
N PHE A 33 5.25 9.31 -0.89
CA PHE A 33 5.50 8.01 -1.51
C PHE A 33 6.53 7.23 -0.71
N VAL A 34 6.21 5.97 -0.39
CA VAL A 34 7.12 5.05 0.30
C VAL A 34 7.37 3.87 -0.62
N GLY A 35 8.63 3.59 -0.91
CA GLY A 35 9.06 2.45 -1.72
C GLY A 35 9.12 1.15 -0.90
N GLY A 36 8.83 0.03 -1.57
CA GLY A 36 8.96 -1.30 -1.00
C GLY A 36 10.40 -1.78 -0.86
N SER A 37 10.57 -2.92 -0.23
CA SER A 37 11.85 -3.65 -0.18
C SER A 37 11.98 -4.60 -1.37
N ILE A 38 13.19 -4.80 -1.87
CA ILE A 38 13.44 -5.81 -2.91
C ILE A 38 13.47 -7.21 -2.27
N THR A 39 14.31 -7.43 -1.27
CA THR A 39 14.60 -8.77 -0.71
C THR A 39 14.22 -8.96 0.74
N SER A 40 14.27 -7.88 1.55
CA SER A 40 13.93 -8.00 2.97
C SER A 40 12.45 -8.31 3.16
N PRO A 41 12.09 -9.14 4.16
CA PRO A 41 10.67 -9.44 4.44
C PRO A 41 9.83 -8.19 4.58
N GLY A 42 8.65 -8.21 3.95
CA GLY A 42 7.66 -7.16 4.09
C GLY A 42 6.84 -7.29 5.37
N MET A 43 6.01 -6.28 5.64
CA MET A 43 5.16 -6.28 6.84
C MET A 43 4.09 -7.38 6.82
N ALA A 44 3.56 -7.73 5.66
CA ALA A 44 2.59 -8.82 5.55
C ALA A 44 3.21 -10.18 5.90
N GLU A 45 4.44 -10.44 5.42
CA GLU A 45 5.19 -11.66 5.74
C GLU A 45 5.57 -11.70 7.23
N ALA A 46 5.93 -10.57 7.82
CA ALA A 46 6.19 -10.48 9.25
C ALA A 46 4.93 -10.81 10.07
N ASN A 47 3.77 -10.31 9.67
CA ASN A 47 2.49 -10.65 10.30
C ASN A 47 2.15 -12.14 10.14
N GLU A 48 2.35 -12.68 8.93
CA GLU A 48 2.12 -14.11 8.67
C GLU A 48 2.98 -14.99 9.55
N HIS A 49 4.27 -14.65 9.69
CA HIS A 49 5.22 -15.43 10.50
C HIS A 49 4.96 -15.32 12.01
N ASN A 50 4.62 -14.14 12.50
CA ASN A 50 4.52 -13.88 13.94
C ASN A 50 3.14 -14.15 14.53
N MET A 51 2.07 -14.10 13.72
CA MET A 51 0.71 -14.36 14.20
C MET A 51 0.37 -15.84 14.10
N LYS A 52 -0.03 -16.43 15.22
CA LYS A 52 -0.46 -17.84 15.25
C LYS A 52 -1.71 -18.04 14.37
N PRO A 53 -1.89 -19.25 13.80
CA PRO A 53 -3.08 -19.57 12.99
C PRO A 53 -4.42 -19.37 13.71
N ASP A 54 -4.45 -19.59 15.02
CA ASP A 54 -5.62 -19.46 15.89
C ASP A 54 -5.75 -18.09 16.57
N ASP A 55 -4.88 -17.13 16.27
CA ASP A 55 -4.98 -15.77 16.77
C ASP A 55 -6.26 -15.10 16.23
N PRO A 56 -7.16 -14.62 17.12
CA PRO A 56 -8.42 -14.01 16.71
C PRO A 56 -8.25 -12.72 15.88
N LEU A 57 -7.11 -12.06 15.96
CA LEU A 57 -6.80 -10.87 15.18
C LEU A 57 -6.14 -11.18 13.83
N ARG A 58 -5.65 -12.41 13.63
CA ARG A 58 -4.95 -12.79 12.40
C ARG A 58 -5.74 -12.44 11.11
N PRO A 59 -7.06 -12.67 11.03
CA PRO A 59 -7.84 -12.35 9.82
C PRO A 59 -7.81 -10.87 9.42
N LEU A 60 -7.51 -9.96 10.35
CA LEU A 60 -7.36 -8.54 10.06
C LEU A 60 -6.04 -8.21 9.34
N TYR A 61 -5.03 -9.03 9.52
CA TYR A 61 -3.67 -8.77 9.02
C TYR A 61 -3.31 -9.69 7.86
N VAL A 62 -3.61 -10.98 8.01
CA VAL A 62 -3.34 -12.01 7.01
C VAL A 62 -4.47 -13.03 7.04
N ALA A 63 -5.04 -13.34 5.89
CA ALA A 63 -6.06 -14.37 5.76
C ALA A 63 -5.75 -15.30 4.58
N ASN A 64 -6.36 -16.48 4.61
CA ASN A 64 -6.28 -17.49 3.56
C ASN A 64 -7.68 -17.73 2.97
N PRO A 65 -8.25 -16.79 2.21
CA PRO A 65 -9.60 -16.92 1.69
C PRO A 65 -9.75 -18.20 0.87
N GLY A 66 -10.80 -18.98 1.15
CA GLY A 66 -11.05 -20.24 0.45
C GLY A 66 -9.95 -21.32 0.62
N GLY A 67 -9.09 -21.20 1.64
CA GLY A 67 -7.94 -22.10 1.84
C GLY A 67 -6.78 -21.85 0.86
N GLY A 68 -6.81 -20.72 0.16
CA GLY A 68 -5.74 -20.29 -0.76
C GLY A 68 -4.48 -19.79 -0.06
N PRO A 69 -3.54 -19.22 -0.82
CA PRO A 69 -2.33 -18.64 -0.26
C PRO A 69 -2.66 -17.44 0.64
N PRO A 70 -1.76 -17.11 1.59
CA PRO A 70 -1.91 -15.95 2.44
C PRO A 70 -2.09 -14.65 1.64
N GLN A 71 -3.04 -13.83 2.09
CA GLN A 71 -3.34 -12.54 1.50
C GLN A 71 -3.20 -11.44 2.56
N PRO A 72 -2.60 -10.28 2.24
CA PRO A 72 -2.41 -9.18 3.19
C PRO A 72 -3.71 -8.40 3.42
N THR A 73 -4.62 -8.95 4.22
CA THR A 73 -5.88 -8.27 4.60
C THR A 73 -5.64 -6.94 5.32
N VAL A 74 -4.44 -6.76 5.88
CA VAL A 74 -3.99 -5.49 6.45
C VAL A 74 -4.06 -4.31 5.46
N ASN A 75 -3.94 -4.54 4.17
CA ASN A 75 -4.14 -3.50 3.15
C ASN A 75 -5.57 -2.94 3.21
N LEU A 76 -6.55 -3.83 3.32
CA LEU A 76 -7.96 -3.44 3.46
C LEU A 76 -8.25 -2.84 4.84
N LEU A 77 -7.64 -3.39 5.90
CA LEU A 77 -7.75 -2.84 7.24
C LEU A 77 -7.33 -1.36 7.28
N LEU A 78 -6.17 -1.04 6.72
CA LEU A 78 -5.60 0.30 6.73
C LEU A 78 -6.37 1.27 5.83
N HIS A 79 -6.81 0.81 4.67
CA HIS A 79 -7.44 1.67 3.67
C HIS A 79 -8.96 1.76 3.83
N HIS A 80 -9.61 0.69 4.29
CA HIS A 80 -11.08 0.55 4.27
C HIS A 80 -11.68 0.15 5.63
N GLY A 81 -10.86 -0.25 6.60
CA GLY A 81 -11.28 -0.57 7.97
C GLY A 81 -11.57 -2.04 8.22
N VAL A 82 -11.86 -2.33 9.49
CA VAL A 82 -12.04 -3.68 10.05
C VAL A 82 -13.09 -4.48 9.30
N ARG A 83 -14.25 -3.89 8.99
CA ARG A 83 -15.35 -4.58 8.31
C ARG A 83 -14.94 -5.07 6.92
N SER A 84 -14.21 -4.24 6.18
CA SER A 84 -13.71 -4.58 4.85
C SER A 84 -12.67 -5.71 4.91
N ALA A 85 -11.74 -5.65 5.86
CA ALA A 85 -10.74 -6.70 6.04
C ALA A 85 -11.39 -8.05 6.41
N LEU A 86 -12.34 -8.07 7.34
CA LEU A 86 -13.03 -9.30 7.76
C LEU A 86 -13.94 -9.86 6.66
N GLU A 87 -14.62 -9.00 5.90
CA GLU A 87 -15.41 -9.45 4.75
C GLU A 87 -14.54 -10.17 3.72
N PHE A 88 -13.40 -9.58 3.38
CA PHE A 88 -12.46 -10.23 2.47
C PHE A 88 -11.89 -11.52 3.05
N ALA A 89 -11.51 -11.53 4.32
CA ALA A 89 -10.98 -12.72 4.97
C ALA A 89 -11.94 -13.91 4.92
N SER A 90 -13.25 -13.64 4.99
CA SER A 90 -14.30 -14.67 4.96
C SER A 90 -14.72 -15.08 3.55
N SER A 91 -14.87 -14.11 2.64
CA SER A 91 -15.44 -14.34 1.32
C SER A 91 -14.40 -14.48 0.19
N GLY A 92 -13.22 -13.90 0.34
CA GLY A 92 -12.23 -13.77 -0.73
C GLY A 92 -12.65 -12.78 -1.83
N ASP A 93 -13.74 -12.06 -1.64
CA ASP A 93 -14.35 -11.19 -2.65
C ASP A 93 -14.06 -9.71 -2.35
N LEU A 94 -13.21 -9.10 -3.18
CA LEU A 94 -12.85 -7.68 -3.05
C LEU A 94 -14.04 -6.74 -3.28
N GLN A 95 -15.01 -7.10 -4.11
CA GLN A 95 -16.16 -6.23 -4.35
C GLN A 95 -17.04 -6.16 -3.11
N LYS A 96 -17.26 -7.30 -2.43
CA LYS A 96 -17.97 -7.34 -1.15
C LYS A 96 -17.22 -6.56 -0.07
N ALA A 97 -15.92 -6.74 0.02
CA ALA A 97 -15.08 -6.01 0.95
C ALA A 97 -15.17 -4.49 0.72
N HIS A 98 -15.13 -4.03 -0.53
CA HIS A 98 -15.29 -2.62 -0.87
C HIS A 98 -16.70 -2.08 -0.58
N ALA A 99 -17.73 -2.90 -0.69
CA ALA A 99 -19.11 -2.48 -0.38
C ALA A 99 -19.33 -2.12 1.09
N VAL A 100 -18.52 -2.68 2.00
CA VAL A 100 -18.58 -2.43 3.45
C VAL A 100 -17.47 -1.53 3.99
N ARG A 101 -16.72 -0.87 3.09
CA ARG A 101 -15.64 0.03 3.46
C ARG A 101 -16.11 1.24 4.25
N ASN A 102 -15.23 1.80 5.06
CA ASN A 102 -15.41 3.12 5.65
C ASN A 102 -14.64 4.16 4.79
N PRO A 103 -15.32 5.01 4.02
CA PRO A 103 -14.66 5.98 3.13
C PRO A 103 -13.91 7.09 3.89
N ASP A 104 -14.23 7.31 5.17
CA ASP A 104 -13.65 8.39 5.97
C ASP A 104 -12.43 7.93 6.80
N LEU A 105 -12.12 6.63 6.77
CA LEU A 105 -11.08 6.07 7.63
C LEU A 105 -9.69 6.62 7.33
N ALA A 106 -9.32 6.68 6.06
CA ALA A 106 -7.97 7.03 5.65
C ALA A 106 -7.97 7.95 4.41
N PRO A 107 -8.54 9.17 4.51
CA PRO A 107 -8.67 10.07 3.36
C PRO A 107 -7.32 10.53 2.78
N HIS A 108 -6.23 10.31 3.52
CA HIS A 108 -4.86 10.61 3.11
C HIS A 108 -4.19 9.47 2.33
N LEU A 109 -4.74 8.26 2.36
CA LEU A 109 -4.18 7.12 1.62
C LEU A 109 -4.87 6.98 0.25
N SER A 110 -4.06 6.90 -0.81
CA SER A 110 -4.51 6.55 -2.16
C SER A 110 -4.08 5.14 -2.56
N PHE A 111 -2.99 4.64 -1.98
CA PHE A 111 -2.49 3.30 -2.24
C PHE A 111 -1.71 2.76 -1.04
N VAL A 112 -1.88 1.47 -0.75
CA VAL A 112 -1.08 0.72 0.21
C VAL A 112 -0.94 -0.73 -0.22
N ASP A 113 0.29 -1.25 -0.19
CA ASP A 113 0.57 -2.68 -0.30
C ASP A 113 1.66 -3.09 0.69
N MET A 114 1.22 -3.74 1.76
CA MET A 114 2.06 -4.23 2.85
C MET A 114 2.80 -5.53 2.50
N GLY A 115 2.41 -6.20 1.40
CA GLY A 115 3.03 -7.43 0.90
C GLY A 115 3.81 -7.26 -0.40
N GLY A 116 3.91 -6.03 -0.91
CA GLY A 116 4.62 -5.74 -2.16
C GLY A 116 6.13 -5.69 -1.99
N HIS A 117 6.84 -6.38 -2.90
CA HIS A 117 8.30 -6.28 -3.05
C HIS A 117 8.64 -5.54 -4.32
N GLY A 118 9.78 -4.86 -4.35
CA GLY A 118 10.25 -4.15 -5.54
C GLY A 118 10.83 -2.79 -5.22
N TYR A 119 10.64 -1.86 -6.15
CA TYR A 119 11.22 -0.53 -6.07
C TYR A 119 10.28 0.56 -6.59
N ALA A 120 10.60 1.79 -6.28
CA ALA A 120 9.94 2.96 -6.83
C ALA A 120 10.89 3.76 -7.71
N THR A 121 10.36 4.32 -8.80
CA THR A 121 11.06 5.34 -9.58
C THR A 121 10.30 6.65 -9.49
N VAL A 122 11.03 7.76 -9.39
CA VAL A 122 10.45 9.09 -9.33
C VAL A 122 11.05 9.94 -10.44
N ARG A 123 10.20 10.57 -11.23
CA ARG A 123 10.58 11.60 -12.22
C ARG A 123 9.86 12.88 -11.90
N VAL A 124 10.59 13.97 -11.94
CA VAL A 124 10.07 15.32 -11.69
C VAL A 124 10.51 16.21 -12.83
N ASP A 125 9.57 16.93 -13.38
CA ASP A 125 9.82 18.02 -14.32
C ASP A 125 9.14 19.31 -13.86
N ALA A 126 9.08 20.31 -14.73
CA ALA A 126 8.48 21.61 -14.40
C ALA A 126 6.96 21.56 -14.17
N ASN A 127 6.28 20.50 -14.62
CA ASN A 127 4.83 20.42 -14.65
C ASN A 127 4.28 19.26 -13.81
N THR A 128 5.05 18.17 -13.65
CA THR A 128 4.55 16.94 -13.05
C THR A 128 5.60 16.25 -12.17
N MET A 129 5.12 15.48 -11.22
CA MET A 129 5.87 14.45 -10.52
C MET A 129 5.22 13.11 -10.81
N VAL A 130 5.97 12.17 -11.41
CA VAL A 130 5.51 10.82 -11.70
C VAL A 130 6.26 9.83 -10.84
N THR A 131 5.52 9.05 -10.05
CA THR A 131 6.05 7.97 -9.23
C THR A 131 5.48 6.65 -9.72
N ASP A 132 6.36 5.73 -10.16
CA ASP A 132 5.98 4.37 -10.51
C ASP A 132 6.42 3.41 -9.41
N PHE A 133 5.50 2.65 -8.84
CA PHE A 133 5.78 1.48 -8.03
C PHE A 133 5.87 0.25 -8.94
N VAL A 134 7.02 -0.41 -8.91
CA VAL A 134 7.29 -1.62 -9.69
C VAL A 134 7.35 -2.78 -8.72
N CYS A 135 6.29 -3.59 -8.69
CA CYS A 135 6.16 -4.72 -7.79
C CYS A 135 6.55 -6.02 -8.50
N ILE A 136 7.44 -6.77 -7.85
CA ILE A 136 7.93 -8.08 -8.29
C ILE A 136 7.61 -9.13 -7.21
N PRO A 137 7.59 -10.42 -7.51
CA PRO A 137 7.67 -11.46 -6.48
C PRO A 137 8.94 -11.26 -5.65
N ARG A 138 8.88 -11.53 -4.35
CA ARG A 138 10.08 -11.48 -3.52
C ARG A 138 11.14 -12.42 -4.10
N PRO A 139 12.35 -11.94 -4.46
CA PRO A 139 13.40 -12.77 -5.02
C PRO A 139 14.12 -13.52 -3.86
N ILE A 140 13.66 -14.74 -3.58
CA ILE A 140 14.29 -15.64 -2.60
C ILE A 140 15.40 -16.50 -3.20
N GLU A 141 15.44 -16.58 -4.55
CA GLU A 141 16.46 -17.26 -5.31
C GLU A 141 17.06 -16.33 -6.35
N ARG A 142 18.30 -16.61 -6.77
CA ARG A 142 18.96 -15.83 -7.82
C ARG A 142 18.24 -16.03 -9.16
N SER A 143 17.72 -14.95 -9.73
CA SER A 143 17.18 -14.97 -11.10
C SER A 143 18.29 -15.11 -12.13
N PRO A 144 18.11 -15.92 -13.18
CA PRO A 144 19.00 -15.95 -14.34
C PRO A 144 18.84 -14.74 -15.26
N GLY A 145 17.74 -13.96 -15.12
CA GLY A 145 17.47 -12.77 -15.91
C GLY A 145 18.01 -11.49 -15.26
N GLU A 146 18.35 -10.51 -16.10
CA GLU A 146 18.85 -9.20 -15.64
C GLU A 146 17.80 -8.44 -14.81
N ASP A 147 16.51 -8.65 -15.10
CA ASP A 147 15.39 -7.93 -14.47
C ASP A 147 14.91 -8.50 -13.12
N GLY A 148 15.59 -9.52 -12.60
CA GLY A 148 15.27 -10.10 -11.28
C GLY A 148 14.00 -10.93 -11.22
N GLY A 149 13.28 -11.12 -12.32
CA GLY A 149 12.08 -11.97 -12.38
C GLY A 149 10.84 -11.25 -12.95
N PRO A 150 9.69 -11.93 -12.95
CA PRO A 150 8.47 -11.42 -13.58
C PRO A 150 7.90 -10.24 -12.79
N LEU A 151 7.30 -9.29 -13.51
CA LEU A 151 6.52 -8.20 -12.94
C LEU A 151 5.20 -8.74 -12.36
N ARG A 152 4.87 -8.40 -11.10
CA ARG A 152 3.54 -8.66 -10.51
C ARG A 152 2.53 -7.61 -10.93
N TYR A 153 2.90 -6.34 -10.72
CA TYR A 153 2.12 -5.18 -11.15
C TYR A 153 2.98 -3.92 -11.18
N ARG A 154 2.47 -2.92 -11.87
CA ARG A 154 3.01 -1.55 -11.83
C ARG A 154 1.87 -0.58 -11.54
N VAL A 155 2.07 0.31 -10.57
CA VAL A 155 1.13 1.39 -10.28
C VAL A 155 1.82 2.71 -10.51
N ARG A 156 1.20 3.58 -11.31
CA ARG A 156 1.68 4.92 -11.58
C ARG A 156 0.84 5.94 -10.83
N HIS A 157 1.52 6.81 -10.13
CA HIS A 157 0.96 8.02 -9.52
C HIS A 157 1.53 9.23 -10.27
N GLU A 158 0.64 10.03 -10.82
CA GLU A 158 1.01 11.26 -11.51
C GLU A 158 0.38 12.44 -10.77
N VAL A 159 1.22 13.37 -10.35
CA VAL A 159 0.81 14.54 -9.59
C VAL A 159 1.20 15.77 -10.39
N PRO A 160 0.25 16.57 -10.86
CA PRO A 160 0.54 17.82 -11.55
C PRO A 160 1.15 18.85 -10.59
N LEU A 161 1.86 19.81 -11.11
CA LEU A 161 2.37 20.92 -10.32
C LEU A 161 1.20 21.66 -9.66
N TRP A 162 1.29 21.84 -8.34
CA TRP A 162 0.33 22.67 -7.59
C TRP A 162 1.04 23.84 -6.91
N ARG A 163 0.31 24.92 -6.69
CA ARG A 163 0.84 26.12 -6.03
C ARG A 163 0.74 26.00 -4.51
N ALA A 164 1.55 26.79 -3.81
CA ALA A 164 1.45 26.89 -2.37
C ALA A 164 0.03 27.31 -1.95
N GLY A 165 -0.56 26.54 -1.03
CA GLY A 165 -1.93 26.74 -0.55
C GLY A 165 -3.03 26.04 -1.36
N GLU A 166 -2.72 25.47 -2.52
CA GLU A 166 -3.63 24.58 -3.27
C GLU A 166 -3.48 23.14 -2.77
N ARG A 167 -4.54 22.35 -2.97
CA ARG A 167 -4.47 20.91 -2.71
C ARG A 167 -3.79 20.19 -3.88
N PRO A 168 -2.86 19.25 -3.64
CA PRO A 168 -2.39 18.34 -4.69
C PRO A 168 -3.59 17.53 -5.23
N GLN A 169 -3.65 17.34 -6.53
CA GLN A 169 -4.71 16.57 -7.20
C GLN A 169 -4.17 15.24 -7.70
#